data_4a8d6071dc7dca1d80c0e6fb66a8148e
#
_entry.id   4a8d6071dc7dca1d80c0e6fb66a8148e
#
_cell.length_a   1.000
_cell.length_b   1.000
_cell.length_c   1.000
_cell.angle_alpha   90.00
_cell.angle_beta   90.00
_cell.angle_gamma   90.00
#
_symmetry.space_group_name_H-M   'P 1'
#
loop_
_entity.id
_entity.type
_entity.pdbx_description
1 polymer ?
#
loop_
_entity_poly.entity_id
_entity_poly.type
_entity_poly.pdbx_seq_one_letter_code
_entity_poly.pdbx_strand_id
1 'polypeptide(L)'
;KDVNCHDNPIMWSVSNDEGRTWSEPQRTGVEGAYPSLAVLSDGLVVMSYGRPGAMLLFSSDSGRTWTDQTVVDTTPYSGYTDVVELSPGHLLVGFGTRGYLDPTTGNRNDQLRLAHVHCKK
;
A
#
# COMPACT_ATOMS: atom_id res chain seq x y z
N LYS A 1 -3.44 24.26 13.70
CA LYS A 1 -2.32 23.30 13.72
C LYS A 1 -2.24 22.61 12.38
N ASP A 2 -1.12 22.70 11.76
CA ASP A 2 -0.90 21.96 10.52
C ASP A 2 -1.06 20.47 10.80
N VAL A 3 -1.88 19.83 9.99
CA VAL A 3 -2.00 18.38 10.07
C VAL A 3 -0.64 17.82 9.68
N ASN A 4 0.09 17.37 10.66
CA ASN A 4 1.39 16.77 10.44
C ASN A 4 1.16 15.36 9.87
N CYS A 5 1.29 15.24 8.56
CA CYS A 5 1.16 13.97 7.88
C CYS A 5 2.21 12.95 8.35
N HIS A 6 3.21 13.40 9.10
CA HIS A 6 4.29 12.57 9.61
C HIS A 6 3.93 11.77 10.86
N ASP A 7 2.74 11.99 11.44
CA ASP A 7 2.28 11.28 12.63
C ASP A 7 1.15 10.31 12.31
N ASN A 8 1.21 9.66 11.17
CA ASN A 8 0.20 8.69 10.76
C ASN A 8 0.81 7.30 10.53
N PRO A 9 1.28 6.65 11.60
CA PRO A 9 1.90 5.33 11.47
C PRO A 9 0.88 4.30 11.02
N ILE A 10 1.29 3.41 10.13
CA ILE A 10 0.50 2.22 9.82
C ILE A 10 0.77 1.19 10.91
N MET A 11 -0.30 0.76 11.56
CA MET A 11 -0.28 -0.21 12.63
C MET A 11 -0.82 -1.55 12.14
N TRP A 12 -0.43 -2.64 12.79
CA TRP A 12 -0.97 -3.96 12.52
C TRP A 12 -1.38 -4.66 13.80
N SER A 13 -2.39 -5.49 13.68
CA SER A 13 -2.84 -6.43 14.71
C SER A 13 -3.14 -7.77 14.04
N VAL A 14 -3.05 -8.84 14.80
CA VAL A 14 -3.35 -10.18 14.29
C VAL A 14 -4.37 -10.88 15.19
N SER A 15 -5.24 -11.65 14.55
CA SER A 15 -6.17 -12.56 15.21
C SER A 15 -5.79 -13.99 14.88
N ASN A 16 -5.79 -14.85 15.89
CA ASN A 16 -5.57 -16.29 15.75
C ASN A 16 -6.84 -17.11 16.01
N ASP A 17 -8.00 -16.45 16.10
CA ASP A 17 -9.28 -17.06 16.45
C ASP A 17 -10.42 -16.56 15.56
N GLU A 18 -10.12 -16.38 14.26
CA GLU A 18 -11.09 -15.95 13.26
C GLU A 18 -11.71 -14.58 13.52
N GLY A 19 -10.90 -13.66 14.06
CA GLY A 19 -11.32 -12.27 14.27
C GLY A 19 -12.07 -12.01 15.59
N ARG A 20 -12.11 -13.00 16.50
CA ARG A 20 -12.79 -12.82 17.78
C ARG A 20 -11.98 -11.98 18.75
N THR A 21 -10.67 -12.19 18.79
CA THR A 21 -9.74 -11.39 19.58
C THR A 21 -8.55 -10.96 18.72
N TRP A 22 -7.92 -9.87 19.12
CA TRP A 22 -6.83 -9.25 18.34
C TRP A 22 -5.65 -8.96 19.26
N SER A 23 -4.45 -9.08 18.71
CA SER A 23 -3.24 -8.64 19.41
C SER A 23 -3.23 -7.13 19.62
N GLU A 24 -2.42 -6.67 20.58
CA GLU A 24 -2.14 -5.24 20.71
C GLU A 24 -1.57 -4.71 19.40
N PRO A 25 -2.02 -3.51 18.94
CA PRO A 25 -1.49 -2.91 17.73
C PRO A 25 0.00 -2.62 17.84
N GLN A 26 0.73 -2.95 16.78
CA GLN A 26 2.16 -2.68 16.65
C GLN A 26 2.45 -1.88 15.41
N ARG A 27 3.56 -1.14 15.39
CA ARG A 27 3.95 -0.34 14.24
C ARG A 27 4.57 -1.21 13.15
N THR A 28 4.21 -0.94 11.90
CA THR A 28 4.88 -1.55 10.74
C THR A 28 6.26 -0.93 10.46
N GLY A 29 6.50 0.27 10.97
CA GLY A 29 7.70 1.04 10.69
C GLY A 29 7.55 2.09 9.58
N VAL A 30 6.39 2.15 8.95
CA VAL A 30 6.10 3.14 7.90
C VAL A 30 4.87 3.97 8.27
N GLU A 31 4.79 5.13 7.65
CA GLU A 31 3.65 6.03 7.76
C GLU A 31 2.89 6.06 6.44
N GLY A 32 1.59 6.31 6.52
CA GLY A 32 0.74 6.38 5.35
C GLY A 32 -0.72 6.13 5.68
N ALA A 33 -1.50 5.83 4.65
CA ALA A 33 -2.94 5.65 4.77
C ALA A 33 -3.45 4.59 3.78
N TYR A 34 -4.63 4.09 4.08
CA TYR A 34 -5.40 3.18 3.22
C TYR A 34 -4.62 1.93 2.81
N PRO A 35 -4.08 1.17 3.79
CA PRO A 35 -3.36 -0.05 3.46
C PRO A 35 -4.30 -1.15 2.94
N SER A 36 -3.79 -1.93 2.00
CA SER A 36 -4.43 -3.14 1.50
C SER A 36 -3.43 -4.29 1.54
N LEU A 37 -3.90 -5.49 1.81
CA LEU A 37 -3.05 -6.67 1.98
C LEU A 37 -3.37 -7.72 0.93
N ALA A 38 -2.35 -8.40 0.46
CA ALA A 38 -2.48 -9.63 -0.32
C ALA A 38 -1.46 -10.65 0.16
N VAL A 39 -1.85 -11.92 0.14
CA VAL A 39 -0.95 -13.03 0.38
C VAL A 39 -0.60 -13.64 -0.96
N LEU A 40 0.69 -13.67 -1.27
CA LEU A 40 1.18 -14.16 -2.54
C LEU A 40 1.25 -15.69 -2.55
N SER A 41 1.38 -16.26 -3.73
CA SER A 41 1.39 -17.73 -3.93
C SER A 41 2.51 -18.44 -3.19
N ASP A 42 3.61 -17.74 -2.88
CA ASP A 42 4.73 -18.26 -2.10
C ASP A 42 4.61 -18.02 -0.59
N GLY A 43 3.49 -17.43 -0.14
CA GLY A 43 3.25 -17.11 1.26
C GLY A 43 3.73 -15.74 1.71
N LEU A 44 4.41 -14.99 0.85
CA LEU A 44 4.82 -13.62 1.15
C LEU A 44 3.59 -12.73 1.28
N VAL A 45 3.54 -11.88 2.30
CA VAL A 45 2.48 -10.89 2.47
C VAL A 45 2.96 -9.58 1.90
N VAL A 46 2.14 -8.95 1.06
CA VAL A 46 2.40 -7.61 0.55
C VAL A 46 1.34 -6.65 1.04
N MET A 47 1.78 -5.47 1.45
CA MET A 47 0.90 -4.35 1.80
C MET A 47 1.13 -3.24 0.80
N SER A 48 0.06 -2.77 0.17
CA SER A 48 0.07 -1.51 -0.56
C SER A 48 -0.45 -0.41 0.36
N TYR A 49 0.10 0.80 0.25
CA TYR A 49 -0.36 1.95 1.01
C TYR A 49 0.01 3.25 0.29
N GLY A 50 -0.58 4.33 0.69
CA GLY A 50 -0.35 5.63 0.07
C GLY A 50 -0.22 6.75 1.08
N ARG A 51 -0.13 7.98 0.56
CA ARG A 51 0.01 9.24 1.30
C ARG A 51 1.25 9.32 2.18
N PRO A 52 2.39 9.71 1.56
CA PRO A 52 2.50 10.16 0.16
C PRO A 52 2.71 9.00 -0.82
N GLY A 53 2.37 9.23 -2.06
CA GLY A 53 2.64 8.31 -3.16
C GLY A 53 1.86 7.01 -3.11
N ALA A 54 2.39 6.00 -3.77
CA ALA A 54 1.92 4.62 -3.70
C ALA A 54 3.12 3.73 -3.42
N MET A 55 3.03 2.93 -2.38
CA MET A 55 4.14 2.16 -1.82
C MET A 55 3.75 0.71 -1.63
N LEU A 56 4.74 -0.15 -1.65
CA LEU A 56 4.61 -1.54 -1.21
C LEU A 56 5.56 -1.82 -0.05
N LEU A 57 5.13 -2.72 0.81
CA LEU A 57 5.93 -3.25 1.92
C LEU A 57 5.66 -4.73 2.03
N PHE A 58 6.67 -5.52 2.37
CA PHE A 58 6.58 -6.97 2.34
C PHE A 58 6.87 -7.58 3.70
N SER A 59 6.23 -8.71 3.97
CA SER A 59 6.48 -9.50 5.18
C SER A 59 6.60 -10.98 4.82
N SER A 60 7.67 -11.60 5.29
CA SER A 60 7.90 -13.05 5.13
C SER A 60 7.54 -13.85 6.39
N ASP A 61 7.04 -13.21 7.42
CA ASP A 61 6.74 -13.82 8.72
C ASP A 61 5.30 -13.58 9.16
N SER A 62 4.38 -13.55 8.21
CA SER A 62 2.93 -13.38 8.44
C SER A 62 2.56 -12.04 9.09
N GLY A 63 3.27 -11.00 8.74
CA GLY A 63 2.95 -9.63 9.15
C GLY A 63 3.63 -9.17 10.43
N ARG A 64 4.53 -9.98 11.01
CA ARG A 64 5.22 -9.59 12.25
C ARG A 64 6.31 -8.57 12.00
N THR A 65 7.08 -8.73 10.93
CA THR A 65 8.08 -7.75 10.49
C THR A 65 7.86 -7.39 9.04
N TRP A 66 8.23 -6.16 8.68
CA TRP A 66 7.96 -5.60 7.36
C TRP A 66 9.26 -5.04 6.77
N THR A 67 9.53 -5.37 5.50
CA THR A 67 10.78 -5.06 4.81
C THR A 67 10.54 -4.67 3.36
N ASP A 68 11.62 -4.30 2.69
CA ASP A 68 11.66 -4.07 1.23
C ASP A 68 10.66 -3.03 0.72
N GLN A 69 10.61 -1.89 1.41
CA GLN A 69 9.79 -0.77 0.97
C GLN A 69 10.09 -0.42 -0.49
N THR A 70 9.04 -0.48 -1.32
CA THR A 70 9.14 -0.25 -2.76
C THR A 70 8.28 0.94 -3.14
N VAL A 71 8.89 1.92 -3.80
CA VAL A 71 8.16 3.09 -4.31
C VAL A 71 7.56 2.74 -5.66
N VAL A 72 6.23 2.77 -5.75
CA VAL A 72 5.50 2.55 -7.00
C VAL A 72 5.24 3.87 -7.71
N ASP A 73 4.86 4.89 -6.94
CA ASP A 73 4.59 6.23 -7.46
C ASP A 73 4.92 7.28 -6.41
N THR A 74 5.42 8.43 -6.86
CA THR A 74 5.83 9.54 -5.97
C THR A 74 4.85 10.70 -5.95
N THR A 75 3.76 10.63 -6.70
CA THR A 75 2.77 11.71 -6.77
C THR A 75 2.19 11.98 -5.37
N PRO A 76 2.29 13.22 -4.83
CA PRO A 76 1.96 13.49 -3.42
C PRO A 76 0.54 13.14 -3.01
N TYR A 77 -0.40 13.24 -3.92
CA TYR A 77 -1.82 13.02 -3.64
C TYR A 77 -2.33 11.66 -4.09
N SER A 78 -1.43 10.70 -4.25
CA SER A 78 -1.81 9.31 -4.51
C SER A 78 -2.37 8.66 -3.26
N GLY A 79 -3.30 7.73 -3.45
CA GLY A 79 -3.91 7.02 -2.34
C GLY A 79 -4.89 5.96 -2.80
N TYR A 80 -5.62 5.36 -1.84
CA TYR A 80 -6.60 4.30 -2.12
C TYR A 80 -5.99 3.18 -2.93
N THR A 81 -4.92 2.61 -2.39
CA THR A 81 -4.16 1.57 -3.07
C THR A 81 -4.80 0.20 -2.90
N ASP A 82 -4.59 -0.66 -3.88
CA ASP A 82 -4.88 -2.08 -3.79
C ASP A 82 -3.81 -2.86 -4.54
N VAL A 83 -3.63 -4.12 -4.18
CA VAL A 83 -2.62 -4.97 -4.79
C VAL A 83 -3.16 -6.38 -4.98
N VAL A 84 -2.85 -6.99 -6.13
CA VAL A 84 -3.22 -8.36 -6.44
C VAL A 84 -2.07 -9.05 -7.17
N GLU A 85 -1.89 -10.33 -6.93
CA GLU A 85 -0.96 -11.16 -7.68
C GLU A 85 -1.66 -11.70 -8.93
N LEU A 86 -1.14 -11.35 -10.11
CA LEU A 86 -1.67 -11.83 -11.39
C LEU A 86 -1.11 -13.20 -11.74
N SER A 87 0.14 -13.43 -11.44
CA SER A 87 0.84 -14.70 -11.60
C SER A 87 1.99 -14.71 -10.59
N PRO A 88 2.61 -15.86 -10.29
CA PRO A 88 3.63 -15.91 -9.25
C PRO A 88 4.71 -14.84 -9.40
N GLY A 89 4.80 -13.95 -8.41
CA GLY A 89 5.76 -12.85 -8.38
C GLY A 89 5.41 -11.63 -9.25
N HIS A 90 4.28 -11.68 -9.96
CA HIS A 90 3.82 -10.56 -10.79
C HIS A 90 2.61 -9.89 -10.14
N LEU A 91 2.80 -8.67 -9.65
CA LEU A 91 1.80 -7.90 -8.95
C LEU A 91 1.21 -6.82 -9.85
N LEU A 92 -0.08 -6.58 -9.67
CA LEU A 92 -0.77 -5.39 -10.19
C LEU A 92 -1.14 -4.51 -9.01
N VAL A 93 -0.69 -3.27 -9.04
CA VAL A 93 -0.98 -2.27 -8.00
C VAL A 93 -1.87 -1.20 -8.60
N GLY A 94 -3.06 -1.03 -8.05
CA GLY A 94 -3.98 0.03 -8.44
C GLY A 94 -3.97 1.16 -7.43
N PHE A 95 -4.01 2.40 -7.88
CA PHE A 95 -4.06 3.56 -6.99
C PHE A 95 -4.66 4.76 -7.70
N GLY A 96 -5.24 5.67 -6.92
CA GLY A 96 -5.75 6.93 -7.43
C GLY A 96 -4.74 8.05 -7.28
N THR A 97 -4.68 8.96 -8.25
CA THR A 97 -3.97 10.23 -8.11
C THR A 97 -4.94 11.37 -8.35
N ARG A 98 -4.76 12.48 -7.63
CA ARG A 98 -5.60 13.66 -7.78
C ARG A 98 -4.89 14.75 -8.58
N GLY A 99 -5.70 15.58 -9.22
CA GLY A 99 -5.23 16.82 -9.79
C GLY A 99 -4.50 16.69 -11.12
N TYR A 100 -4.69 15.60 -11.84
CA TYR A 100 -4.19 15.51 -13.20
C TYR A 100 -4.83 16.59 -14.07
N LEU A 101 -4.00 17.40 -14.69
CA LEU A 101 -4.46 18.42 -15.62
C LEU A 101 -4.68 17.78 -17.00
N ASP A 102 -5.94 17.66 -17.40
CA ASP A 102 -6.29 17.13 -18.71
C ASP A 102 -5.93 18.15 -19.80
N PRO A 103 -4.99 17.84 -20.69
CA PRO A 103 -4.58 18.80 -21.72
C PRO A 103 -5.67 19.07 -22.77
N THR A 104 -6.66 18.20 -22.90
CA THR A 104 -7.77 18.37 -23.85
C THR A 104 -8.82 19.33 -23.34
N THR A 105 -9.19 19.23 -22.06
CA THR A 105 -10.27 20.02 -21.46
C THR A 105 -9.78 21.18 -20.59
N GLY A 106 -8.53 21.15 -20.15
CA GLY A 106 -8.00 22.08 -19.16
C GLY A 106 -8.51 21.88 -17.75
N ASN A 107 -9.30 20.84 -17.51
CA ASN A 107 -9.85 20.47 -16.20
C ASN A 107 -8.87 19.61 -15.42
N ARG A 108 -8.96 19.68 -14.09
CA ARG A 108 -8.23 18.75 -13.23
C ARG A 108 -9.12 17.56 -12.92
N ASN A 109 -8.59 16.39 -13.17
CA ASN A 109 -9.30 15.12 -13.01
C ASN A 109 -8.52 14.18 -12.09
N ASP A 110 -9.23 13.27 -11.46
CA ASP A 110 -8.61 12.16 -10.78
C ASP A 110 -8.30 11.05 -11.79
N GLN A 111 -7.18 10.36 -11.57
CA GLN A 111 -6.79 9.22 -12.40
C GLN A 111 -6.76 7.94 -11.58
N LEU A 112 -7.18 6.85 -12.20
CA LEU A 112 -6.81 5.51 -11.75
C LEU A 112 -5.54 5.11 -12.50
N ARG A 113 -4.51 4.72 -11.76
CA ARG A 113 -3.26 4.22 -12.31
C ARG A 113 -3.07 2.76 -11.93
N LEU A 114 -2.47 2.02 -12.85
CA LEU A 114 -2.14 0.62 -12.66
C LEU A 114 -0.65 0.42 -12.92
N ALA A 115 0.03 -0.16 -11.97
CA ALA A 115 1.46 -0.46 -12.08
C ALA A 115 1.68 -1.97 -12.01
N HIS A 116 2.50 -2.50 -12.92
CA HIS A 116 2.98 -3.87 -12.86
C HIS A 116 4.30 -3.90 -12.09
N VAL A 117 4.36 -4.74 -11.08
CA VAL A 117 5.56 -4.92 -10.24
C VAL A 117 5.96 -6.38 -10.28
N HIS A 118 7.23 -6.63 -10.56
CA HIS A 118 7.78 -7.98 -10.59
C HIS A 118 8.71 -8.18 -9.40
N CYS A 119 8.39 -9.18 -8.57
CA CYS A 119 9.23 -9.56 -7.46
C CYS A 119 10.38 -10.43 -7.97
N LYS A 120 11.60 -10.01 -7.69
CA LYS A 120 12.78 -10.82 -7.95
C LYS A 120 12.98 -11.81 -6.81
N LYS A 121 13.24 -13.04 -7.18
CA LYS A 121 13.64 -14.05 -6.22
C LYS A 121 15.16 -14.08 -6.05
#